data_81983f1d9133919bec04e788be818f88
#
_entry.id   81983f1d9133919bec04e788be818f88
#
_cell.length_a   1.000
_cell.length_b   1.000
_cell.length_c   1.000
_cell.angle_alpha   90.00
_cell.angle_beta   90.00
_cell.angle_gamma   90.00
#
_symmetry.space_group_name_H-M   'P 1'
#
loop_
_entity.id
_entity.type
_entity.pdbx_description
1 polymer ?
#
loop_
_entity_poly.entity_id
_entity_poly.type
_entity_poly.pdbx_seq_one_letter_code
_entity_poly.pdbx_strand_id
1 'polypeptide(L)'
;MSEFTAPEPAGKTKADDLEVKDASLIFDAVWSALESEVGIERLSFPKEIFWLNGAPGSGKGTQTKFIMKQRDLTAPPIVVSSLLKSPEARRLMDAGRMVGDREVTELVFRALMNKVHQTGAVVDGFPRTKTQVFCLQMLYQKLRELRRNSLDTPMEQVYPKPIFHIIVLFVDEAESVKRQLKRGQGIVRHNEEVEASGVGQKLEIRKTDLSEEAARNRYRTFKEITYESLQSLREVFHYHYINAHGT
;
A
#
# COMPACT_ATOMS: atom_id res chain seq x y z
N MET A 1 -24.27 -38.69 11.90
CA MET A 1 -24.06 -37.31 12.33
C MET A 1 -22.59 -37.18 12.62
N SER A 2 -21.81 -36.68 11.68
CA SER A 2 -20.37 -36.42 11.85
C SER A 2 -20.21 -35.00 12.32
N GLU A 3 -19.68 -34.83 13.54
CA GLU A 3 -19.33 -33.54 14.12
C GLU A 3 -18.23 -32.87 13.29
N PHE A 4 -18.56 -31.72 12.75
CA PHE A 4 -17.63 -30.85 12.05
C PHE A 4 -16.85 -30.06 13.12
N THR A 5 -15.69 -30.58 13.53
CA THR A 5 -14.76 -29.83 14.36
C THR A 5 -14.08 -28.76 13.51
N ALA A 6 -14.33 -27.50 13.85
CA ALA A 6 -13.59 -26.37 13.26
C ALA A 6 -12.10 -26.52 13.57
N PRO A 7 -11.19 -26.23 12.60
CA PRO A 7 -9.76 -26.25 12.87
C PRO A 7 -9.40 -25.19 13.91
N GLU A 8 -8.61 -25.60 14.92
CA GLU A 8 -8.04 -24.68 15.90
C GLU A 8 -7.21 -23.60 15.20
N PRO A 9 -7.22 -22.34 15.70
CA PRO A 9 -6.39 -21.28 15.14
C PRO A 9 -4.91 -21.68 15.28
N ALA A 10 -4.19 -21.66 14.16
CA ALA A 10 -2.76 -21.97 14.12
C ALA A 10 -2.02 -21.13 15.18
N GLY A 11 -1.35 -21.79 16.12
CA GLY A 11 -0.62 -21.15 17.19
C GLY A 11 0.44 -20.20 16.64
N LYS A 12 0.57 -19.02 17.24
CA LYS A 12 1.61 -18.03 16.91
C LYS A 12 2.97 -18.69 16.97
N THR A 13 3.76 -18.55 15.90
CA THR A 13 5.12 -19.06 15.86
C THR A 13 6.10 -18.06 16.50
N LYS A 14 7.30 -18.51 16.92
CA LYS A 14 8.37 -17.61 17.40
C LYS A 14 8.76 -16.55 16.35
N ALA A 15 8.61 -16.89 15.07
CA ALA A 15 8.87 -15.95 13.97
C ALA A 15 7.82 -14.83 13.93
N ASP A 16 6.54 -15.16 14.15
CA ASP A 16 5.48 -14.16 14.22
C ASP A 16 5.68 -13.20 15.41
N ASP A 17 6.17 -13.68 16.53
CA ASP A 17 6.48 -12.83 17.70
C ASP A 17 7.65 -11.85 17.43
N LEU A 18 8.66 -12.26 16.67
CA LEU A 18 9.77 -11.36 16.27
C LEU A 18 9.27 -10.29 15.29
N GLU A 19 8.48 -10.67 14.28
CA GLU A 19 7.91 -9.72 13.32
C GLU A 19 7.01 -8.68 14.00
N VAL A 20 6.23 -9.07 15.00
CA VAL A 20 5.42 -8.14 15.81
C VAL A 20 6.30 -7.18 16.61
N LYS A 21 7.39 -7.65 17.22
CA LYS A 21 8.33 -6.79 17.96
C LYS A 21 9.03 -5.81 17.05
N ASP A 22 9.51 -6.25 15.89
CA ASP A 22 10.13 -5.38 14.90
C ASP A 22 9.13 -4.32 14.38
N ALA A 23 7.89 -4.71 14.13
CA ALA A 23 6.84 -3.78 13.73
C ALA A 23 6.54 -2.74 14.82
N SER A 24 6.51 -3.15 16.10
CA SER A 24 6.31 -2.22 17.22
C SER A 24 7.44 -1.19 17.30
N LEU A 25 8.70 -1.63 17.22
CA LEU A 25 9.85 -0.74 17.24
C LEU A 25 9.83 0.25 16.07
N ILE A 26 9.48 -0.23 14.88
CA ILE A 26 9.35 0.62 13.69
C ILE A 26 8.22 1.63 13.87
N PHE A 27 7.04 1.16 14.28
CA PHE A 27 5.88 2.02 14.48
C PHE A 27 6.16 3.12 15.51
N ASP A 28 6.68 2.75 16.68
CA ASP A 28 6.97 3.69 17.77
C ASP A 28 8.01 4.72 17.34
N ALA A 29 9.07 4.31 16.64
CA ALA A 29 10.08 5.21 16.13
C ALA A 29 9.51 6.19 15.09
N VAL A 30 8.69 5.69 14.15
CA VAL A 30 8.05 6.52 13.11
C VAL A 30 7.04 7.47 13.75
N TRP A 31 6.17 6.97 14.64
CA TRP A 31 5.16 7.77 15.30
C TRP A 31 5.79 8.89 16.14
N SER A 32 6.78 8.57 16.98
CA SER A 32 7.49 9.55 17.80
C SER A 32 8.19 10.62 16.94
N ALA A 33 8.76 10.25 15.82
CA ALA A 33 9.38 11.20 14.89
C ALA A 33 8.33 12.16 14.31
N LEU A 34 7.18 11.65 13.86
CA LEU A 34 6.08 12.47 13.32
C LEU A 34 5.49 13.40 14.40
N GLU A 35 5.26 12.87 15.60
CA GLU A 35 4.74 13.64 16.73
C GLU A 35 5.71 14.75 17.16
N SER A 36 7.00 14.46 17.20
CA SER A 36 8.04 15.46 17.54
C SER A 36 8.16 16.57 16.51
N GLU A 37 7.91 16.24 15.22
CA GLU A 37 8.05 17.20 14.12
C GLU A 37 6.88 18.18 14.05
N VAL A 38 5.64 17.69 14.20
CA VAL A 38 4.46 18.54 13.98
C VAL A 38 3.65 18.82 15.25
N GLY A 39 3.89 18.12 16.33
CA GLY A 39 3.08 18.14 17.55
C GLY A 39 1.80 17.30 17.41
N ILE A 40 1.36 16.70 18.52
CA ILE A 40 0.19 15.79 18.52
C ILE A 40 -1.08 16.48 18.00
N GLU A 41 -1.27 17.75 18.31
CA GLU A 41 -2.44 18.54 17.91
C GLU A 41 -2.55 18.76 16.39
N ARG A 42 -1.45 18.55 15.65
CA ARG A 42 -1.36 18.69 14.20
C ARG A 42 -1.22 17.35 13.48
N LEU A 43 -1.13 16.26 14.23
CA LEU A 43 -1.12 14.91 13.69
C LEU A 43 -2.52 14.57 13.17
N SER A 44 -2.81 14.91 11.93
CA SER A 44 -4.10 14.69 11.31
C SER A 44 -3.98 13.69 10.17
N PHE A 45 -4.86 12.69 10.17
CA PHE A 45 -4.94 11.65 9.14
C PHE A 45 -6.31 11.65 8.46
N PRO A 46 -6.40 11.16 7.22
CA PRO A 46 -7.67 11.06 6.53
C PRO A 46 -8.66 10.18 7.32
N LYS A 47 -9.93 10.58 7.33
CA LYS A 47 -11.02 9.78 7.91
C LYS A 47 -11.15 8.43 7.23
N GLU A 48 -11.04 8.41 5.90
CA GLU A 48 -11.23 7.22 5.07
C GLU A 48 -9.98 6.96 4.24
N ILE A 49 -9.44 5.73 4.32
CA ILE A 49 -8.24 5.35 3.59
C ILE A 49 -8.49 4.04 2.84
N PHE A 50 -8.23 4.07 1.53
CA PHE A 50 -8.29 2.92 0.64
C PHE A 50 -6.88 2.37 0.43
N TRP A 51 -6.57 1.25 1.08
CA TRP A 51 -5.30 0.54 0.95
C TRP A 51 -5.37 -0.41 -0.24
N LEU A 52 -4.91 0.07 -1.40
CA LEU A 52 -5.02 -0.64 -2.67
C LEU A 52 -3.77 -1.49 -2.93
N ASN A 53 -3.98 -2.78 -2.96
CA ASN A 53 -2.96 -3.78 -3.25
C ASN A 53 -3.39 -4.65 -4.44
N GLY A 54 -2.47 -5.48 -4.92
CA GLY A 54 -2.78 -6.41 -5.99
C GLY A 54 -1.55 -6.77 -6.81
N ALA A 55 -1.68 -7.85 -7.57
CA ALA A 55 -0.64 -8.35 -8.43
C ALA A 55 -0.08 -7.26 -9.36
N PRO A 56 1.20 -7.34 -9.76
CA PRO A 56 1.71 -6.49 -10.84
C PRO A 56 0.82 -6.64 -12.08
N GLY A 57 0.48 -5.54 -12.75
CA GLY A 57 -0.41 -5.58 -13.91
C GLY A 57 -1.91 -5.81 -13.63
N SER A 58 -2.35 -5.89 -12.36
CA SER A 58 -3.75 -6.12 -12.00
C SER A 58 -4.69 -4.92 -12.23
N GLY A 59 -4.21 -3.80 -12.76
CA GLY A 59 -5.07 -2.63 -13.03
C GLY A 59 -5.28 -1.69 -11.84
N LYS A 60 -4.42 -1.71 -10.81
CA LYS A 60 -4.51 -0.79 -9.66
C LYS A 60 -4.71 0.66 -10.06
N GLY A 61 -3.87 1.18 -10.98
CA GLY A 61 -3.99 2.56 -11.43
C GLY A 61 -5.33 2.90 -12.10
N THR A 62 -5.99 1.94 -12.74
CA THR A 62 -7.34 2.10 -13.29
C THR A 62 -8.36 2.18 -12.16
N GLN A 63 -8.31 1.24 -11.21
CA GLN A 63 -9.23 1.20 -10.07
C GLN A 63 -9.06 2.42 -9.15
N THR A 64 -7.82 2.92 -8.97
CA THR A 64 -7.57 4.18 -8.26
C THR A 64 -8.44 5.32 -8.80
N LYS A 65 -8.50 5.48 -10.12
CA LYS A 65 -9.31 6.54 -10.75
C LYS A 65 -10.81 6.38 -10.46
N PHE A 66 -11.32 5.15 -10.45
CA PHE A 66 -12.71 4.87 -10.12
C PHE A 66 -13.02 5.15 -8.66
N ILE A 67 -12.16 4.71 -7.73
CA ILE A 67 -12.32 4.97 -6.29
C ILE A 67 -12.34 6.48 -6.06
N MET A 68 -11.37 7.21 -6.59
CA MET A 68 -11.27 8.66 -6.44
C MET A 68 -12.54 9.37 -6.95
N LYS A 69 -13.02 8.99 -8.14
CA LYS A 69 -14.24 9.57 -8.73
C LYS A 69 -15.47 9.26 -7.90
N GLN A 70 -15.64 8.03 -7.41
CA GLN A 70 -16.82 7.61 -6.64
C GLN A 70 -16.85 8.18 -5.21
N ARG A 71 -15.70 8.56 -4.69
CA ARG A 71 -15.57 9.12 -3.34
C ARG A 71 -15.25 10.62 -3.33
N ASP A 72 -15.32 11.27 -4.48
CA ASP A 72 -15.01 12.69 -4.68
C ASP A 72 -13.63 13.10 -4.09
N LEU A 73 -12.64 12.19 -4.23
CA LEU A 73 -11.28 12.44 -3.77
C LEU A 73 -10.51 13.26 -4.81
N THR A 74 -10.13 14.47 -4.45
CA THR A 74 -9.40 15.38 -5.34
C THR A 74 -7.89 15.30 -5.20
N ALA A 75 -7.41 14.82 -4.04
CA ALA A 75 -5.97 14.64 -3.80
C ALA A 75 -5.41 13.52 -4.67
N PRO A 76 -4.17 13.65 -5.21
CA PRO A 76 -3.55 12.59 -6.00
C PRO A 76 -3.34 11.33 -5.12
N PRO A 77 -3.38 10.12 -5.69
CA PRO A 77 -3.14 8.91 -4.93
C PRO A 77 -1.71 8.88 -4.38
N ILE A 78 -1.55 8.31 -3.20
CA ILE A 78 -0.23 8.03 -2.61
C ILE A 78 0.31 6.75 -3.23
N VAL A 79 1.16 6.87 -4.24
CA VAL A 79 1.79 5.73 -4.91
C VAL A 79 3.13 5.46 -4.24
N VAL A 80 3.25 4.37 -3.49
CA VAL A 80 4.43 4.06 -2.68
C VAL A 80 5.72 4.06 -3.50
N SER A 81 5.71 3.47 -4.70
CA SER A 81 6.90 3.46 -5.56
C SER A 81 7.38 4.85 -5.99
N SER A 82 6.49 5.84 -5.99
CA SER A 82 6.84 7.23 -6.31
C SER A 82 7.41 8.01 -5.11
N LEU A 83 7.19 7.52 -3.89
CA LEU A 83 7.78 8.07 -2.67
C LEU A 83 9.24 7.62 -2.49
N LEU A 84 9.58 6.44 -3.00
CA LEU A 84 10.90 5.82 -2.86
C LEU A 84 11.91 6.42 -3.84
N LYS A 85 12.50 7.56 -3.47
CA LYS A 85 13.41 8.33 -4.32
C LYS A 85 14.88 8.12 -3.99
N SER A 86 15.22 7.47 -2.86
CA SER A 86 16.61 7.23 -2.49
C SER A 86 17.32 6.36 -3.55
N PRO A 87 18.63 6.56 -3.80
CA PRO A 87 19.38 5.73 -4.76
C PRO A 87 19.36 4.26 -4.40
N GLU A 88 19.36 3.95 -3.09
CA GLU A 88 19.30 2.58 -2.58
C GLU A 88 17.92 1.95 -2.84
N ALA A 89 16.84 2.66 -2.51
CA ALA A 89 15.48 2.19 -2.79
C ALA A 89 15.29 1.92 -4.30
N ARG A 90 15.80 2.79 -5.16
CA ARG A 90 15.74 2.59 -6.61
C ARG A 90 16.50 1.35 -7.06
N ARG A 91 17.70 1.09 -6.52
CA ARG A 91 18.47 -0.14 -6.83
C ARG A 91 17.71 -1.39 -6.43
N LEU A 92 17.08 -1.40 -5.25
CA LEU A 92 16.26 -2.52 -4.78
C LEU A 92 15.05 -2.74 -5.68
N MET A 93 14.33 -1.67 -6.04
CA MET A 93 13.17 -1.73 -6.93
C MET A 93 13.53 -2.24 -8.33
N ASP A 94 14.65 -1.78 -8.91
CA ASP A 94 15.15 -2.22 -10.21
C ASP A 94 15.55 -3.72 -10.20
N ALA A 95 16.01 -4.21 -9.06
CA ALA A 95 16.30 -5.63 -8.84
C ALA A 95 15.06 -6.47 -8.47
N GLY A 96 13.86 -5.85 -8.43
CA GLY A 96 12.62 -6.52 -8.01
C GLY A 96 12.56 -6.87 -6.52
N ARG A 97 13.44 -6.28 -5.69
CA ARG A 97 13.54 -6.50 -4.25
C ARG A 97 12.68 -5.50 -3.47
N MET A 98 12.35 -5.86 -2.23
CA MET A 98 11.60 -4.98 -1.31
C MET A 98 12.52 -3.94 -0.67
N VAL A 99 11.98 -2.74 -0.48
CA VAL A 99 12.62 -1.66 0.30
C VAL A 99 12.33 -1.87 1.78
N GLY A 100 13.19 -1.39 2.66
CA GLY A 100 13.07 -1.57 4.11
C GLY A 100 11.76 -1.06 4.69
N ASP A 101 11.16 -1.83 5.61
CA ASP A 101 9.83 -1.57 6.15
C ASP A 101 9.71 -0.22 6.87
N ARG A 102 10.77 0.19 7.57
CA ARG A 102 10.80 1.48 8.29
C ARG A 102 10.71 2.66 7.31
N GLU A 103 11.54 2.67 6.25
CA GLU A 103 11.53 3.74 5.25
C GLU A 103 10.17 3.85 4.58
N VAL A 104 9.62 2.71 4.16
CA VAL A 104 8.30 2.67 3.50
C VAL A 104 7.20 3.16 4.43
N THR A 105 7.15 2.67 5.68
CA THR A 105 6.13 3.05 6.66
C THR A 105 6.18 4.54 6.98
N GLU A 106 7.37 5.08 7.21
CA GLU A 106 7.55 6.51 7.49
C GLU A 106 7.08 7.38 6.32
N LEU A 107 7.50 7.07 5.10
CA LEU A 107 7.10 7.82 3.91
C LEU A 107 5.59 7.80 3.68
N VAL A 108 4.94 6.64 3.88
CA VAL A 108 3.49 6.50 3.73
C VAL A 108 2.75 7.32 4.80
N PHE A 109 3.16 7.24 6.06
CA PHE A 109 2.50 7.97 7.14
C PHE A 109 2.68 9.48 6.97
N ARG A 110 3.87 9.96 6.58
CA ARG A 110 4.10 11.37 6.25
C ARG A 110 3.21 11.84 5.10
N ALA A 111 3.08 11.02 4.05
CA ALA A 111 2.22 11.37 2.92
C ALA A 111 0.75 11.49 3.34
N LEU A 112 0.25 10.58 4.19
CA LEU A 112 -1.11 10.61 4.71
C LEU A 112 -1.42 11.86 5.55
N MET A 113 -0.44 12.39 6.27
CA MET A 113 -0.60 13.61 7.09
C MET A 113 -0.73 14.90 6.26
N ASN A 114 -0.47 14.85 4.96
CA ASN A 114 -0.62 16.02 4.12
C ASN A 114 -2.10 16.46 4.07
N LYS A 115 -2.33 17.75 4.32
CA LYS A 115 -3.68 18.33 4.37
C LYS A 115 -4.53 18.09 3.12
N VAL A 116 -3.91 17.87 1.95
CA VAL A 116 -4.64 17.55 0.72
C VAL A 116 -5.42 16.24 0.80
N HIS A 117 -5.04 15.32 1.69
CA HIS A 117 -5.66 14.01 1.88
C HIS A 117 -6.74 13.98 2.98
N GLN A 118 -7.08 15.10 3.60
CA GLN A 118 -8.03 15.16 4.74
C GLN A 118 -9.40 14.55 4.42
N THR A 119 -9.91 14.72 3.20
CA THR A 119 -11.20 14.16 2.77
C THR A 119 -11.18 12.66 2.57
N GLY A 120 -10.00 12.09 2.35
CA GLY A 120 -9.74 10.67 2.14
C GLY A 120 -8.51 10.45 1.28
N ALA A 121 -7.95 9.24 1.33
CA ALA A 121 -6.76 8.89 0.60
C ALA A 121 -6.85 7.52 -0.07
N VAL A 122 -6.25 7.38 -1.25
CA VAL A 122 -5.95 6.08 -1.86
C VAL A 122 -4.45 5.86 -1.75
N VAL A 123 -4.04 4.75 -1.13
CA VAL A 123 -2.63 4.35 -0.99
C VAL A 123 -2.39 3.12 -1.86
N ASP A 124 -1.62 3.28 -2.95
CA ASP A 124 -1.28 2.19 -3.87
C ASP A 124 0.05 1.55 -3.49
N GLY A 125 -0.04 0.31 -3.04
CA GLY A 125 1.11 -0.55 -2.81
C GLY A 125 1.66 -0.57 -1.38
N PHE A 126 0.82 -0.36 -0.38
CA PHE A 126 1.08 -0.59 1.05
C PHE A 126 -0.17 -1.19 1.71
N PRO A 127 -0.02 -2.11 2.69
CA PRO A 127 1.22 -2.77 3.13
C PRO A 127 1.64 -3.91 2.17
N ARG A 128 2.90 -4.33 2.21
CA ARG A 128 3.43 -5.44 1.38
C ARG A 128 4.09 -6.55 2.16
N THR A 129 4.44 -6.30 3.42
CA THR A 129 5.08 -7.27 4.32
C THR A 129 4.26 -7.44 5.58
N LYS A 130 4.49 -8.50 6.34
CA LYS A 130 3.84 -8.70 7.65
C LYS A 130 4.15 -7.55 8.61
N THR A 131 5.39 -7.08 8.65
CA THR A 131 5.80 -5.92 9.45
C THR A 131 4.98 -4.68 9.10
N GLN A 132 4.81 -4.37 7.81
CA GLN A 132 3.97 -3.25 7.36
C GLN A 132 2.49 -3.46 7.69
N VAL A 133 1.99 -4.69 7.63
CA VAL A 133 0.62 -5.04 8.06
C VAL A 133 0.43 -4.73 9.54
N PHE A 134 1.36 -5.12 10.39
CA PHE A 134 1.30 -4.77 11.82
C PHE A 134 1.39 -3.25 12.06
N CYS A 135 2.25 -2.54 11.33
CA CYS A 135 2.30 -1.08 11.41
C CYS A 135 0.98 -0.42 10.99
N LEU A 136 0.29 -0.96 9.97
CA LEU A 136 -1.04 -0.49 9.57
C LEU A 136 -2.09 -0.73 10.66
N GLN A 137 -2.07 -1.91 11.29
CA GLN A 137 -2.99 -2.23 12.39
C GLN A 137 -2.74 -1.32 13.60
N MET A 138 -1.46 -1.06 13.95
CA MET A 138 -1.09 -0.13 15.02
C MET A 138 -1.52 1.32 14.69
N LEU A 139 -1.38 1.76 13.45
CA LEU A 139 -1.89 3.06 13.01
C LEU A 139 -3.41 3.15 13.25
N TYR A 140 -4.17 2.15 12.84
CA TYR A 140 -5.61 2.12 13.04
C TYR A 140 -5.98 2.18 14.53
N GLN A 141 -5.28 1.40 15.37
CA GLN A 141 -5.50 1.41 16.83
C GLN A 141 -5.17 2.78 17.43
N LYS A 142 -4.05 3.39 17.01
CA LYS A 142 -3.63 4.70 17.49
C LYS A 142 -4.62 5.80 17.11
N LEU A 143 -5.13 5.78 15.89
CA LEU A 143 -6.16 6.72 15.45
C LEU A 143 -7.48 6.54 16.22
N ARG A 144 -7.87 5.30 16.53
CA ARG A 144 -9.03 5.02 17.39
C ARG A 144 -8.83 5.51 18.83
N GLU A 145 -7.63 5.37 19.37
CA GLU A 145 -7.28 5.88 20.69
C GLU A 145 -7.36 7.40 20.73
N LEU A 146 -6.73 8.09 19.77
CA LEU A 146 -6.80 9.53 19.63
C LEU A 146 -8.25 10.01 19.52
N ARG A 147 -9.06 9.36 18.68
CA ARG A 147 -10.50 9.64 18.57
C ARG A 147 -11.20 9.51 19.92
N ARG A 148 -11.00 8.40 20.63
CA ARG A 148 -11.64 8.16 21.93
C ARG A 148 -11.25 9.20 22.97
N ASN A 149 -9.97 9.58 23.02
CA ASN A 149 -9.45 10.54 23.99
C ASN A 149 -9.84 11.98 23.67
N SER A 150 -10.29 12.26 22.45
CA SER A 150 -10.71 13.58 21.97
C SER A 150 -12.24 13.79 21.96
N LEU A 151 -13.03 12.78 22.31
CA LEU A 151 -14.50 12.91 22.40
C LEU A 151 -14.88 14.02 23.35
N ASP A 152 -15.90 14.80 22.97
CA ASP A 152 -16.42 15.95 23.73
C ASP A 152 -15.37 17.06 23.97
N THR A 153 -14.29 17.10 23.16
CA THR A 153 -13.28 18.16 23.17
C THR A 153 -13.20 18.87 21.81
N PRO A 154 -12.59 20.07 21.73
CA PRO A 154 -12.36 20.74 20.45
C PRO A 154 -11.53 19.91 19.45
N MET A 155 -10.75 18.94 19.95
CA MET A 155 -9.92 18.04 19.13
C MET A 155 -10.74 16.92 18.45
N GLU A 156 -11.99 16.75 18.77
CA GLU A 156 -12.83 15.71 18.16
C GLU A 156 -12.91 15.80 16.64
N GLN A 157 -12.91 17.02 16.11
CA GLN A 157 -12.94 17.26 14.66
C GLN A 157 -11.61 16.91 13.98
N VAL A 158 -10.50 17.02 14.72
CA VAL A 158 -9.14 16.70 14.23
C VAL A 158 -8.96 15.19 14.10
N TYR A 159 -9.58 14.42 15.01
CA TYR A 159 -9.47 12.95 15.02
C TYR A 159 -10.81 12.28 14.67
N PRO A 160 -11.18 12.21 13.38
CA PRO A 160 -12.38 11.52 12.95
C PRO A 160 -12.28 10.00 13.19
N LYS A 161 -13.44 9.32 13.26
CA LYS A 161 -13.46 7.84 13.32
C LYS A 161 -12.78 7.27 12.07
N PRO A 162 -11.66 6.52 12.20
CA PRO A 162 -10.95 6.01 11.04
C PRO A 162 -11.74 4.89 10.33
N ILE A 163 -11.75 4.91 9.01
CA ILE A 163 -12.35 3.90 8.15
C ILE A 163 -11.27 3.41 7.19
N PHE A 164 -10.88 2.14 7.32
CA PHE A 164 -9.90 1.51 6.46
C PHE A 164 -10.56 0.48 5.55
N HIS A 165 -10.33 0.61 4.24
CA HIS A 165 -10.74 -0.36 3.23
C HIS A 165 -9.49 -1.05 2.67
N ILE A 166 -9.42 -2.36 2.80
CA ILE A 166 -8.36 -3.16 2.20
C ILE A 166 -8.88 -3.67 0.86
N ILE A 167 -8.23 -3.29 -0.24
CA ILE A 167 -8.63 -3.68 -1.59
C ILE A 167 -7.49 -4.46 -2.22
N VAL A 168 -7.74 -5.70 -2.60
CA VAL A 168 -6.74 -6.58 -3.23
C VAL A 168 -7.23 -7.01 -4.60
N LEU A 169 -6.54 -6.55 -5.65
CA LEU A 169 -6.80 -6.93 -7.03
C LEU A 169 -5.98 -8.17 -7.38
N PHE A 170 -6.66 -9.18 -7.89
CA PHE A 170 -6.03 -10.43 -8.31
C PHE A 170 -6.13 -10.64 -9.81
N VAL A 171 -5.03 -11.11 -10.39
CA VAL A 171 -4.93 -11.75 -11.71
C VAL A 171 -3.97 -12.92 -11.59
N ASP A 172 -4.06 -13.92 -12.46
CA ASP A 172 -3.09 -15.00 -12.50
C ASP A 172 -1.71 -14.55 -13.02
N GLU A 173 -0.73 -15.44 -12.94
CA GLU A 173 0.64 -15.13 -13.33
C GLU A 173 0.74 -14.81 -14.82
N ALA A 174 0.07 -15.59 -15.67
CA ALA A 174 0.14 -15.42 -17.11
C ALA A 174 -0.39 -14.05 -17.55
N GLU A 175 -1.56 -13.65 -17.04
CA GLU A 175 -2.14 -12.34 -17.32
C GLU A 175 -1.32 -11.20 -16.69
N SER A 176 -0.79 -11.39 -15.48
CA SER A 176 0.09 -10.43 -14.82
C SER A 176 1.33 -10.14 -15.67
N VAL A 177 2.04 -11.19 -16.10
CA VAL A 177 3.25 -11.07 -16.92
C VAL A 177 2.95 -10.40 -18.25
N LYS A 178 1.91 -10.87 -18.96
CA LYS A 178 1.46 -10.29 -20.24
C LYS A 178 1.19 -8.78 -20.12
N ARG A 179 0.46 -8.35 -19.09
CA ARG A 179 0.14 -6.93 -18.87
C ARG A 179 1.36 -6.10 -18.50
N GLN A 180 2.31 -6.66 -17.73
CA GLN A 180 3.56 -5.98 -17.40
C GLN A 180 4.39 -5.73 -18.67
N LEU A 181 4.61 -6.76 -19.49
CA LEU A 181 5.38 -6.65 -20.73
C LEU A 181 4.72 -5.68 -21.73
N LYS A 182 3.39 -5.79 -21.90
CA LYS A 182 2.64 -4.85 -22.76
C LYS A 182 2.81 -3.41 -22.30
N ARG A 183 2.79 -3.15 -20.99
CA ARG A 183 3.02 -1.81 -20.43
C ARG A 183 4.44 -1.32 -20.71
N GLY A 184 5.45 -2.16 -20.50
CA GLY A 184 6.84 -1.83 -20.81
C GLY A 184 7.05 -1.45 -22.26
N GLN A 185 6.55 -2.27 -23.19
CA GLN A 185 6.61 -1.99 -24.62
C GLN A 185 5.88 -0.69 -25.02
N GLY A 186 4.71 -0.44 -24.40
CA GLY A 186 3.96 0.81 -24.62
C GLY A 186 4.72 2.04 -24.17
N ILE A 187 5.41 1.98 -23.01
CA ILE A 187 6.23 3.08 -22.50
C ILE A 187 7.45 3.33 -23.41
N VAL A 188 8.13 2.27 -23.88
CA VAL A 188 9.26 2.39 -24.81
C VAL A 188 8.81 3.11 -26.08
N ARG A 189 7.73 2.64 -26.71
CA ARG A 189 7.17 3.28 -27.93
C ARG A 189 6.81 4.75 -27.70
N HIS A 190 6.11 5.05 -26.61
CA HIS A 190 5.77 6.44 -26.25
C HIS A 190 7.02 7.31 -26.13
N ASN A 191 8.07 6.80 -25.48
CA ASN A 191 9.31 7.57 -25.31
C ASN A 191 10.06 7.80 -26.64
N GLU A 192 10.00 6.84 -27.57
CA GLU A 192 10.53 6.99 -28.93
C GLU A 192 9.75 8.05 -29.71
N GLU A 193 8.40 8.05 -29.61
CA GLU A 193 7.55 9.06 -30.23
C GLU A 193 7.81 10.47 -29.68
N VAL A 194 7.98 10.61 -28.35
CA VAL A 194 8.36 11.88 -27.70
C VAL A 194 9.74 12.35 -28.18
N GLU A 195 10.70 11.45 -28.34
CA GLU A 195 12.03 11.78 -28.82
C GLU A 195 12.03 12.22 -30.28
N ALA A 196 11.26 11.55 -31.12
CA ALA A 196 11.15 11.86 -32.55
C ALA A 196 10.38 13.17 -32.82
N SER A 197 9.32 13.43 -32.04
CA SER A 197 8.46 14.61 -32.22
C SER A 197 8.92 15.84 -31.44
N GLY A 198 9.74 15.69 -30.41
CA GLY A 198 10.07 16.73 -29.44
C GLY A 198 8.89 17.22 -28.58
N VAL A 199 7.73 16.55 -28.64
CA VAL A 199 6.50 16.95 -27.96
C VAL A 199 6.12 15.91 -26.93
N GLY A 200 5.88 16.35 -25.66
CA GLY A 200 5.50 15.49 -24.55
C GLY A 200 6.61 15.26 -23.54
N GLN A 201 6.33 14.41 -22.54
CA GLN A 201 7.29 14.02 -21.51
C GLN A 201 7.56 12.53 -21.59
N LYS A 202 8.84 12.15 -21.52
CA LYS A 202 9.24 10.74 -21.41
C LYS A 202 8.72 10.14 -20.10
N LEU A 203 8.19 8.93 -20.17
CA LEU A 203 7.73 8.16 -19.02
C LEU A 203 8.85 7.30 -18.47
N GLU A 204 8.84 7.09 -17.14
CA GLU A 204 9.83 6.24 -16.47
C GLU A 204 9.63 4.76 -16.87
N ILE A 205 10.66 4.16 -17.46
CA ILE A 205 10.66 2.74 -17.83
C ILE A 205 11.02 1.92 -16.60
N ARG A 206 10.13 0.98 -16.22
CA ARG A 206 10.44 -0.02 -15.22
C ARG A 206 11.20 -1.17 -15.86
N LYS A 207 12.47 -1.36 -15.54
CA LYS A 207 13.31 -2.44 -16.11
C LYS A 207 12.66 -3.82 -15.99
N THR A 208 11.93 -4.07 -14.89
CA THR A 208 11.18 -5.31 -14.67
C THR A 208 10.01 -5.53 -15.63
N ASP A 209 9.55 -4.51 -16.32
CA ASP A 209 8.48 -4.62 -17.33
C ASP A 209 9.03 -4.96 -18.74
N LEU A 210 10.35 -5.04 -18.89
CA LEU A 210 11.03 -5.37 -20.16
C LEU A 210 11.54 -6.81 -20.21
N SER A 211 11.47 -7.56 -19.11
CA SER A 211 11.93 -8.94 -19.01
C SER A 211 10.83 -9.82 -18.44
N GLU A 212 10.55 -10.93 -19.13
CA GLU A 212 9.56 -11.91 -18.68
C GLU A 212 9.97 -12.53 -17.34
N GLU A 213 11.23 -12.87 -17.17
CA GLU A 213 11.77 -13.41 -15.91
C GLU A 213 11.58 -12.43 -14.75
N ALA A 214 11.91 -11.15 -14.95
CA ALA A 214 11.73 -10.12 -13.94
C ALA A 214 10.25 -9.87 -13.63
N ALA A 215 9.36 -9.93 -14.62
CA ALA A 215 7.92 -9.82 -14.42
C ALA A 215 7.37 -11.01 -13.61
N ARG A 216 7.83 -12.25 -13.89
CA ARG A 216 7.49 -13.46 -13.12
C ARG A 216 7.99 -13.36 -11.67
N ASN A 217 9.21 -12.92 -11.47
CA ASN A 217 9.78 -12.74 -10.12
C ASN A 217 8.98 -11.73 -9.29
N ARG A 218 8.53 -10.62 -9.90
CA ARG A 218 7.64 -9.66 -9.23
C ARG A 218 6.29 -10.27 -8.86
N TYR A 219 5.71 -11.10 -9.74
CA TYR A 219 4.46 -11.78 -9.43
C TYR A 219 4.64 -12.78 -8.28
N ARG A 220 5.74 -13.54 -8.27
CA ARG A 220 6.07 -14.48 -7.19
C ARG A 220 6.24 -13.75 -5.86
N THR A 221 7.00 -12.65 -5.83
CA THR A 221 7.15 -11.79 -4.64
C THR A 221 5.79 -11.30 -4.13
N PHE A 222 4.90 -10.87 -5.03
CA PHE A 222 3.55 -10.47 -4.63
C PHE A 222 2.79 -11.65 -4.01
N LYS A 223 2.80 -12.81 -4.64
CA LYS A 223 2.04 -13.98 -4.19
C LYS A 223 2.54 -14.52 -2.84
N GLU A 224 3.85 -14.70 -2.71
CA GLU A 224 4.47 -15.36 -1.56
C GLU A 224 4.66 -14.44 -0.35
N ILE A 225 4.83 -13.14 -0.56
CA ILE A 225 5.07 -12.18 0.53
C ILE A 225 3.86 -11.30 0.76
N THR A 226 3.47 -10.53 -0.27
CA THR A 226 2.44 -9.49 -0.09
C THR A 226 1.06 -10.07 0.11
N TYR A 227 0.63 -11.00 -0.75
CA TYR A 227 -0.71 -11.58 -0.65
C TYR A 227 -0.90 -12.35 0.66
N GLU A 228 0.08 -13.16 1.05
CA GLU A 228 0.04 -13.89 2.33
C GLU A 228 -0.05 -12.94 3.53
N SER A 229 0.75 -11.86 3.51
CA SER A 229 0.73 -10.85 4.58
C SER A 229 -0.63 -10.16 4.71
N LEU A 230 -1.35 -9.93 3.61
CA LEU A 230 -2.63 -9.25 3.61
C LEU A 230 -3.79 -10.09 4.16
N GLN A 231 -3.65 -11.43 4.25
CA GLN A 231 -4.75 -12.30 4.68
C GLN A 231 -5.23 -12.00 6.10
N SER A 232 -4.31 -11.65 7.01
CA SER A 232 -4.63 -11.32 8.40
C SER A 232 -5.49 -10.05 8.55
N LEU A 233 -5.55 -9.20 7.53
CA LEU A 233 -6.38 -7.99 7.55
C LEU A 233 -7.87 -8.26 7.32
N ARG A 234 -8.24 -9.46 6.86
CA ARG A 234 -9.65 -9.84 6.60
C ARG A 234 -10.51 -9.84 7.86
N GLU A 235 -9.92 -10.20 8.99
CA GLU A 235 -10.63 -10.32 10.26
C GLU A 235 -10.85 -8.95 10.94
N VAL A 236 -10.10 -7.93 10.53
CA VAL A 236 -10.05 -6.64 11.21
C VAL A 236 -10.71 -5.52 10.42
N PHE A 237 -10.64 -5.57 9.08
CA PHE A 237 -11.04 -4.46 8.21
C PHE A 237 -12.06 -4.86 7.16
N HIS A 238 -12.68 -3.86 6.53
CA HIS A 238 -13.45 -4.03 5.30
C HIS A 238 -12.49 -4.49 4.19
N TYR A 239 -12.53 -5.79 3.88
CA TYR A 239 -11.61 -6.44 2.95
C TYR A 239 -12.33 -6.80 1.66
N HIS A 240 -11.84 -6.26 0.54
CA HIS A 240 -12.39 -6.46 -0.80
C HIS A 240 -11.39 -7.21 -1.67
N TYR A 241 -11.70 -8.45 -1.99
CA TYR A 241 -10.93 -9.25 -2.94
C TYR A 241 -11.59 -9.19 -4.31
N ILE A 242 -10.90 -8.62 -5.30
CA ILE A 242 -11.47 -8.32 -6.61
C ILE A 242 -10.71 -9.10 -7.69
N ASN A 243 -11.44 -9.93 -8.43
CA ASN A 243 -10.91 -10.57 -9.63
C ASN A 243 -10.83 -9.54 -10.77
N ALA A 244 -9.61 -9.27 -11.23
CA ALA A 244 -9.32 -8.26 -12.24
C ALA A 244 -8.98 -8.85 -13.64
N HIS A 245 -9.42 -10.09 -13.91
CA HIS A 245 -9.21 -10.73 -15.23
C HIS A 245 -10.04 -10.08 -16.34
N GLY A 246 -11.25 -9.63 -16.04
CA GLY A 246 -12.23 -9.19 -17.03
C GLY A 246 -12.16 -7.70 -17.42
N THR A 247 -11.05 -7.02 -17.16
CA THR A 247 -10.91 -5.57 -17.48
C THR A 247 -9.94 -5.29 -18.61
#